data_50bf70b9e640d9b3997caf420a156305
#
_entry.id   50bf70b9e640d9b3997caf420a156305
#
_cell.length_a   1.000
_cell.length_b   1.000
_cell.length_c   1.000
_cell.angle_alpha   90.00
_cell.angle_beta   90.00
_cell.angle_gamma   90.00
#
_symmetry.space_group_name_H-M   'P 1'
#
loop_
_entity.id
_entity.type
_entity.pdbx_description
1 polymer ?
#
loop_
_entity_poly.entity_id
_entity_poly.type
_entity_poly.pdbx_seq_one_letter_code
_entity_poly.pdbx_strand_id
1 'polypeptide(L)'
;MNLRTLGTVLLSLSVLASCSKATSKPQYKYRKSAGNGIAAKIGTVTITDKELYAGIESDLYEAEKKIFDIKFNKLNSLIIEKLIKEDPKSKGLTSDQYFEKYIASKFKVSDKEITAFIKEKKIPEAQINPQVREKIVNYLSMQKKDSAVKDWIGEKTSKSGVEIFFEQPQRPTFDVKAGNAPSFGGDNAKVTIVEFSDFQCPYCAEGAKILKKLKAKYGNKIKVAFKQFPLPFHSQAKRASVGTLCINEQSTDMFWKMHDQLFADQGKLSPADLKSIAKGLGADTAKFDKCLDDNKYLAQVEKDIQEGKAIGVKSTPTFYVNGQLVAGALPVEMFSEIIDQELAK
;
A
#
# COMPACT_ATOMS: atom_id res chain seq x y z
N MET A 1 -54.86 76.57 51.11
CA MET A 1 -55.06 76.44 49.66
C MET A 1 -53.87 75.63 49.15
N ASN A 2 -54.12 74.53 48.52
CA ASN A 2 -53.26 73.40 48.13
C ASN A 2 -52.09 73.78 47.27
N LEU A 3 -50.97 73.11 47.46
CA LEU A 3 -50.18 72.59 46.34
C LEU A 3 -49.36 71.35 46.81
N ARG A 4 -49.64 70.30 46.05
CA ARG A 4 -49.04 68.99 46.23
C ARG A 4 -47.64 69.00 45.63
N THR A 5 -46.60 68.54 46.37
CA THR A 5 -45.30 68.20 45.85
C THR A 5 -45.23 66.71 45.49
N LEU A 6 -45.12 66.42 44.17
CA LEU A 6 -44.84 65.09 43.66
C LEU A 6 -43.37 64.81 43.81
N GLY A 7 -43.03 63.81 44.65
CA GLY A 7 -41.71 63.29 44.70
C GLY A 7 -41.47 62.33 43.52
N THR A 8 -40.44 62.65 42.73
CA THR A 8 -39.96 61.80 41.63
C THR A 8 -38.96 60.78 42.18
N VAL A 9 -39.36 59.53 42.26
CA VAL A 9 -38.46 58.42 42.58
C VAL A 9 -37.71 58.05 41.29
N LEU A 10 -36.40 58.39 41.26
CA LEU A 10 -35.53 57.91 40.21
C LEU A 10 -35.16 56.43 40.52
N LEU A 11 -35.76 55.51 39.76
CA LEU A 11 -35.37 54.12 39.71
C LEU A 11 -34.09 54.00 38.84
N SER A 12 -32.92 53.85 39.44
CA SER A 12 -31.69 53.54 38.72
C SER A 12 -31.73 52.07 38.27
N LEU A 13 -32.02 51.85 36.99
CA LEU A 13 -31.84 50.57 36.34
C LEU A 13 -30.33 50.33 36.17
N SER A 14 -29.73 49.55 37.03
CA SER A 14 -28.41 48.98 36.80
C SER A 14 -28.51 47.90 35.73
N VAL A 15 -28.16 48.24 34.49
CA VAL A 15 -27.97 47.29 33.42
C VAL A 15 -26.70 46.48 33.71
N LEU A 16 -26.88 45.30 34.27
CA LEU A 16 -25.84 44.29 34.32
C LEU A 16 -25.51 43.87 32.85
N ALA A 17 -24.51 44.50 32.27
CA ALA A 17 -23.92 44.07 31.04
C ALA A 17 -23.25 42.69 31.30
N SER A 18 -24.00 41.62 31.08
CA SER A 18 -23.48 40.28 30.98
C SER A 18 -22.60 40.24 29.72
N CYS A 19 -21.29 40.37 29.90
CA CYS A 19 -20.30 40.03 28.88
C CYS A 19 -20.38 38.54 28.61
N SER A 20 -21.34 38.13 27.79
CA SER A 20 -21.24 36.83 27.09
C SER A 20 -20.02 36.92 26.18
N LYS A 21 -18.95 36.21 26.50
CA LYS A 21 -17.85 35.99 25.57
C LYS A 21 -18.44 35.31 24.34
N ALA A 22 -18.77 36.11 23.32
CA ALA A 22 -19.13 35.59 22.03
C ALA A 22 -17.93 34.78 21.52
N THR A 23 -18.01 33.46 21.57
CA THR A 23 -17.05 32.59 20.92
C THR A 23 -17.18 32.82 19.43
N SER A 24 -16.33 33.69 18.88
CA SER A 24 -16.28 33.92 17.44
C SER A 24 -15.85 32.63 16.77
N LYS A 25 -16.73 32.05 15.96
CA LYS A 25 -16.35 30.90 15.12
C LYS A 25 -15.25 31.33 14.17
N PRO A 26 -14.22 30.48 13.91
CA PRO A 26 -13.20 30.80 12.93
C PRO A 26 -13.82 31.11 11.57
N GLN A 27 -13.39 32.21 10.95
CA GLN A 27 -13.84 32.58 9.60
C GLN A 27 -12.75 32.21 8.60
N TYR A 28 -13.02 31.18 7.78
CA TYR A 28 -12.14 30.75 6.70
C TYR A 28 -12.53 31.44 5.38
N LYS A 29 -11.52 32.05 4.70
CA LYS A 29 -11.70 32.63 3.36
C LYS A 29 -10.95 31.76 2.36
N TYR A 30 -11.69 30.99 1.55
CA TYR A 30 -11.11 30.17 0.49
C TYR A 30 -10.73 31.02 -0.71
N ARG A 31 -9.51 30.82 -1.24
CA ARG A 31 -8.99 31.49 -2.43
C ARG A 31 -8.34 30.46 -3.35
N LYS A 32 -8.28 30.76 -4.64
CA LYS A 32 -7.51 29.93 -5.59
C LYS A 32 -6.03 29.96 -5.17
N SER A 33 -5.38 28.79 -5.23
CA SER A 33 -3.93 28.70 -4.96
C SER A 33 -3.15 29.68 -5.85
N ALA A 34 -2.20 30.37 -5.26
CA ALA A 34 -1.30 31.28 -5.98
C ALA A 34 -0.14 30.53 -6.67
N GLY A 35 -0.01 29.21 -6.49
CA GLY A 35 1.06 28.40 -7.08
C GLY A 35 2.46 28.66 -6.50
N ASN A 36 2.55 29.33 -5.34
CA ASN A 36 3.80 29.72 -4.71
C ASN A 36 4.18 28.88 -3.48
N GLY A 37 3.60 27.70 -3.34
CA GLY A 37 3.89 26.78 -2.23
C GLY A 37 3.30 27.20 -0.87
N ILE A 38 2.31 28.10 -0.86
CA ILE A 38 1.64 28.59 0.35
C ILE A 38 0.23 27.99 0.44
N ALA A 39 -0.01 27.19 1.48
CA ALA A 39 -1.31 26.60 1.78
C ALA A 39 -2.24 27.57 2.51
N ALA A 40 -1.74 28.32 3.49
CA ALA A 40 -2.55 29.27 4.26
C ALA A 40 -1.72 30.42 4.83
N LYS A 41 -2.40 31.54 5.18
CA LYS A 41 -1.82 32.66 5.92
C LYS A 41 -2.69 33.02 7.13
N ILE A 42 -2.06 33.25 8.27
CA ILE A 42 -2.67 33.70 9.51
C ILE A 42 -1.94 34.97 9.95
N GLY A 43 -2.42 36.14 9.53
CA GLY A 43 -1.68 37.39 9.69
C GLY A 43 -0.34 37.36 8.93
N THR A 44 0.77 37.42 9.65
CA THR A 44 2.14 37.30 9.09
C THR A 44 2.66 35.87 9.02
N VAL A 45 2.00 34.92 9.69
CA VAL A 45 2.39 33.51 9.70
C VAL A 45 1.92 32.82 8.41
N THR A 46 2.81 32.07 7.80
CA THR A 46 2.54 31.29 6.58
C THR A 46 2.62 29.81 6.89
N ILE A 47 1.62 29.05 6.41
CA ILE A 47 1.66 27.59 6.36
C ILE A 47 1.98 27.21 4.91
N THR A 48 3.04 26.47 4.71
CA THR A 48 3.47 26.02 3.37
C THR A 48 2.74 24.77 2.91
N ASP A 49 2.72 24.51 1.60
CA ASP A 49 2.22 23.24 1.05
C ASP A 49 3.00 22.04 1.61
N LYS A 50 4.33 22.19 1.82
CA LYS A 50 5.17 21.17 2.42
C LYS A 50 4.71 20.81 3.85
N GLU A 51 4.38 21.81 4.67
CA GLU A 51 3.88 21.60 6.02
C GLU A 51 2.47 20.99 6.01
N LEU A 52 1.60 21.43 5.08
CA LEU A 52 0.26 20.91 4.93
C LEU A 52 0.26 19.42 4.54
N TYR A 53 1.13 19.04 3.60
CA TYR A 53 1.14 17.67 3.07
C TYR A 53 1.95 16.70 3.93
N ALA A 54 2.82 17.19 4.80
CA ALA A 54 3.67 16.34 5.63
C ALA A 54 2.85 15.31 6.44
N GLY A 55 3.10 14.03 6.20
CA GLY A 55 2.45 12.89 6.85
C GLY A 55 1.08 12.50 6.30
N ILE A 56 0.56 13.21 5.29
CA ILE A 56 -0.70 12.86 4.59
C ILE A 56 -0.50 12.57 3.10
N GLU A 57 0.74 12.54 2.61
CA GLU A 57 1.07 12.34 1.19
C GLU A 57 0.47 11.04 0.65
N SER A 58 0.53 9.97 1.47
CA SER A 58 -0.04 8.66 1.10
C SER A 58 -1.56 8.71 0.98
N ASP A 59 -2.24 9.40 1.91
CA ASP A 59 -3.71 9.52 1.90
C ASP A 59 -4.17 10.33 0.70
N LEU A 60 -3.44 11.39 0.35
CA LEU A 60 -3.72 12.21 -0.82
C LEU A 60 -3.54 11.40 -2.11
N TYR A 61 -2.41 10.68 -2.23
CA TYR A 61 -2.18 9.82 -3.37
C TYR A 61 -3.27 8.76 -3.55
N GLU A 62 -3.70 8.09 -2.48
CA GLU A 62 -4.78 7.10 -2.55
C GLU A 62 -6.11 7.73 -2.98
N ALA A 63 -6.41 8.94 -2.49
CA ALA A 63 -7.61 9.67 -2.91
C ALA A 63 -7.55 10.08 -4.39
N GLU A 64 -6.42 10.64 -4.84
CA GLU A 64 -6.18 11.02 -6.24
C GLU A 64 -6.22 9.80 -7.16
N LYS A 65 -5.58 8.69 -6.74
CA LYS A 65 -5.62 7.42 -7.46
C LYS A 65 -7.06 6.91 -7.62
N LYS A 66 -7.86 6.97 -6.57
CA LYS A 66 -9.27 6.58 -6.64
C LYS A 66 -10.07 7.43 -7.63
N ILE A 67 -9.84 8.75 -7.64
CA ILE A 67 -10.46 9.66 -8.61
C ILE A 67 -9.99 9.32 -10.03
N PHE A 68 -8.70 9.07 -10.22
CA PHE A 68 -8.14 8.65 -11.48
C PHE A 68 -8.76 7.34 -11.97
N ASP A 69 -8.84 6.31 -11.13
CA ASP A 69 -9.39 5.01 -11.46
C ASP A 69 -10.87 5.11 -11.90
N ILE A 70 -11.67 5.96 -11.25
CA ILE A 70 -13.07 6.23 -11.66
C ILE A 70 -13.12 6.83 -13.06
N LYS A 71 -12.29 7.85 -13.34
CA LYS A 71 -12.23 8.50 -14.66
C LYS A 71 -11.73 7.53 -15.72
N PHE A 72 -10.67 6.79 -15.41
CA PHE A 72 -10.03 5.85 -16.33
C PHE A 72 -10.95 4.69 -16.70
N ASN A 73 -11.69 4.13 -15.73
CA ASN A 73 -12.66 3.07 -15.98
C ASN A 73 -13.81 3.57 -16.89
N LYS A 74 -14.30 4.78 -16.65
CA LYS A 74 -15.31 5.38 -17.54
C LYS A 74 -14.76 5.64 -18.93
N LEU A 75 -13.52 6.15 -19.03
CA LEU A 75 -12.85 6.37 -20.33
C LEU A 75 -12.70 5.05 -21.09
N ASN A 76 -12.22 3.98 -20.46
CA ASN A 76 -12.06 2.67 -21.08
C ASN A 76 -13.40 2.16 -21.64
N SER A 77 -14.49 2.31 -20.88
CA SER A 77 -15.82 1.94 -21.37
C SER A 77 -16.21 2.73 -22.62
N LEU A 78 -15.92 4.03 -22.65
CA LEU A 78 -16.20 4.88 -23.81
C LEU A 78 -15.29 4.54 -25.01
N ILE A 79 -14.02 4.23 -24.78
CA ILE A 79 -13.09 3.78 -25.83
C ILE A 79 -13.63 2.50 -26.48
N ILE A 80 -14.01 1.50 -25.68
CA ILE A 80 -14.58 0.25 -26.18
C ILE A 80 -15.82 0.53 -27.01
N GLU A 81 -16.75 1.34 -26.50
CA GLU A 81 -17.98 1.70 -27.21
C GLU A 81 -17.69 2.37 -28.56
N LYS A 82 -16.74 3.33 -28.58
CA LYS A 82 -16.35 4.03 -29.82
C LYS A 82 -15.68 3.08 -30.82
N LEU A 83 -14.72 2.26 -30.37
CA LEU A 83 -14.04 1.30 -31.23
C LEU A 83 -14.98 0.25 -31.81
N ILE A 84 -15.99 -0.21 -31.05
CA ILE A 84 -17.02 -1.12 -31.55
C ILE A 84 -17.84 -0.43 -32.66
N LYS A 85 -18.27 0.83 -32.43
CA LYS A 85 -19.05 1.57 -33.45
C LYS A 85 -18.31 1.79 -34.76
N GLU A 86 -17.00 1.94 -34.71
CA GLU A 86 -16.14 2.13 -35.87
C GLU A 86 -15.79 0.81 -36.59
N ASP A 87 -15.97 -0.36 -35.94
CA ASP A 87 -15.69 -1.65 -36.56
C ASP A 87 -16.80 -2.03 -37.53
N PRO A 88 -16.48 -2.28 -38.82
CA PRO A 88 -17.47 -2.73 -39.83
C PRO A 88 -18.28 -3.97 -39.43
N LYS A 89 -17.68 -4.83 -38.58
CA LYS A 89 -18.31 -6.06 -38.06
C LYS A 89 -19.42 -5.77 -37.05
N SER A 90 -19.53 -4.53 -36.56
CA SER A 90 -20.57 -4.12 -35.58
C SER A 90 -21.94 -3.85 -36.25
N LYS A 91 -21.97 -3.75 -37.58
CA LYS A 91 -23.19 -3.43 -38.33
C LYS A 91 -24.31 -4.41 -38.02
N GLY A 92 -25.42 -3.89 -37.50
CA GLY A 92 -26.60 -4.68 -37.11
C GLY A 92 -26.48 -5.40 -35.77
N LEU A 93 -25.43 -5.10 -34.95
CA LEU A 93 -25.21 -5.68 -33.63
C LEU A 93 -25.28 -4.58 -32.58
N THR A 94 -25.78 -4.91 -31.37
CA THR A 94 -25.54 -4.10 -30.18
C THR A 94 -24.08 -4.28 -29.70
N SER A 95 -23.59 -3.38 -28.84
CA SER A 95 -22.25 -3.51 -28.28
C SER A 95 -22.09 -4.84 -27.53
N ASP A 96 -23.11 -5.28 -26.80
CA ASP A 96 -23.09 -6.57 -26.08
C ASP A 96 -23.02 -7.76 -27.04
N GLN A 97 -23.83 -7.74 -28.13
CA GLN A 97 -23.82 -8.78 -29.14
C GLN A 97 -22.45 -8.86 -29.86
N TYR A 98 -21.87 -7.69 -30.17
CA TYR A 98 -20.52 -7.63 -30.75
C TYR A 98 -19.50 -8.22 -29.78
N PHE A 99 -19.56 -7.81 -28.51
CA PHE A 99 -18.67 -8.27 -27.46
C PHE A 99 -18.72 -9.79 -27.30
N GLU A 100 -19.92 -10.35 -27.14
CA GLU A 100 -20.12 -11.80 -27.00
C GLU A 100 -19.59 -12.56 -28.23
N LYS A 101 -19.85 -12.06 -29.44
CA LYS A 101 -19.48 -12.74 -30.69
C LYS A 101 -17.98 -12.70 -30.98
N TYR A 102 -17.32 -11.55 -30.76
CA TYR A 102 -15.94 -11.34 -31.24
C TYR A 102 -14.90 -11.28 -30.14
N ILE A 103 -15.31 -11.06 -28.89
CA ILE A 103 -14.40 -10.92 -27.76
C ILE A 103 -14.63 -12.03 -26.73
N ALA A 104 -15.86 -12.22 -26.25
CA ALA A 104 -16.19 -13.15 -25.15
C ALA A 104 -15.96 -14.62 -25.50
N SER A 105 -16.02 -14.99 -26.78
CA SER A 105 -15.73 -16.36 -27.21
C SER A 105 -14.32 -16.85 -26.83
N LYS A 106 -13.41 -15.93 -26.54
CA LYS A 106 -12.03 -16.20 -26.09
C LYS A 106 -11.91 -16.48 -24.60
N PHE A 107 -12.99 -16.34 -23.80
CA PHE A 107 -12.95 -16.39 -22.33
C PHE A 107 -13.29 -17.74 -21.72
N LYS A 108 -13.57 -18.76 -22.52
CA LYS A 108 -13.87 -20.09 -22.00
C LYS A 108 -12.69 -20.62 -21.18
N VAL A 109 -12.96 -20.97 -19.93
CA VAL A 109 -12.00 -21.61 -19.04
C VAL A 109 -12.08 -23.10 -19.22
N SER A 110 -10.95 -23.72 -19.52
CA SER A 110 -10.83 -25.17 -19.66
C SER A 110 -10.57 -25.84 -18.32
N ASP A 111 -10.92 -27.13 -18.21
CA ASP A 111 -10.62 -27.93 -17.03
C ASP A 111 -9.11 -28.01 -16.74
N LYS A 112 -8.28 -27.97 -17.78
CA LYS A 112 -6.82 -27.92 -17.64
C LYS A 112 -6.36 -26.66 -16.90
N GLU A 113 -6.97 -25.49 -17.20
CA GLU A 113 -6.65 -24.24 -16.54
C GLU A 113 -7.13 -24.22 -15.08
N ILE A 114 -8.30 -24.77 -14.81
CA ILE A 114 -8.81 -24.93 -13.44
C ILE A 114 -7.86 -25.82 -12.63
N THR A 115 -7.45 -26.94 -13.18
CA THR A 115 -6.51 -27.87 -12.52
C THR A 115 -5.15 -27.21 -12.30
N ALA A 116 -4.63 -26.47 -13.28
CA ALA A 116 -3.38 -25.73 -13.15
C ALA A 116 -3.46 -24.67 -12.03
N PHE A 117 -4.58 -23.92 -11.97
CA PHE A 117 -4.82 -22.90 -10.92
C PHE A 117 -4.89 -23.55 -9.53
N ILE A 118 -5.64 -24.64 -9.38
CA ILE A 118 -5.75 -25.40 -8.11
C ILE A 118 -4.35 -25.81 -7.64
N LYS A 119 -3.55 -26.38 -8.53
CA LYS A 119 -2.18 -26.82 -8.23
C LYS A 119 -1.26 -25.64 -7.86
N GLU A 120 -1.32 -24.56 -8.64
CA GLU A 120 -0.52 -23.34 -8.39
C GLU A 120 -0.85 -22.72 -7.02
N LYS A 121 -2.12 -22.61 -6.70
CA LYS A 121 -2.60 -22.04 -5.43
C LYS A 121 -2.57 -23.03 -4.27
N LYS A 122 -2.15 -24.28 -4.51
CA LYS A 122 -2.08 -25.35 -3.52
C LYS A 122 -3.40 -25.56 -2.76
N ILE A 123 -4.53 -25.45 -3.48
CA ILE A 123 -5.86 -25.65 -2.86
C ILE A 123 -6.03 -27.13 -2.56
N PRO A 124 -6.28 -27.53 -1.28
CA PRO A 124 -6.46 -28.92 -0.92
C PRO A 124 -7.66 -29.55 -1.63
N GLU A 125 -7.53 -30.77 -2.15
CA GLU A 125 -8.60 -31.46 -2.88
C GLU A 125 -9.89 -31.55 -2.05
N ALA A 126 -9.78 -31.78 -0.74
CA ALA A 126 -10.94 -31.82 0.17
C ALA A 126 -11.74 -30.51 0.24
N GLN A 127 -11.18 -29.39 -0.20
CA GLN A 127 -11.85 -28.08 -0.25
C GLN A 127 -12.50 -27.81 -1.62
N ILE A 128 -12.24 -28.66 -2.63
CA ILE A 128 -12.75 -28.46 -3.99
C ILE A 128 -14.15 -29.05 -4.10
N ASN A 129 -15.15 -28.24 -3.78
CA ASN A 129 -16.55 -28.50 -4.00
C ASN A 129 -17.08 -27.70 -5.22
N PRO A 130 -18.33 -27.94 -5.67
CA PRO A 130 -18.90 -27.23 -6.81
C PRO A 130 -18.85 -25.70 -6.69
N GLN A 131 -19.09 -25.15 -5.49
CA GLN A 131 -19.07 -23.70 -5.24
C GLN A 131 -17.65 -23.12 -5.35
N VAL A 132 -16.64 -23.82 -4.84
CA VAL A 132 -15.24 -23.42 -4.97
C VAL A 132 -14.80 -23.49 -6.44
N ARG A 133 -15.21 -24.56 -7.15
CA ARG A 133 -14.92 -24.69 -8.57
C ARG A 133 -15.55 -23.55 -9.38
N GLU A 134 -16.81 -23.20 -9.11
CA GLU A 134 -17.50 -22.07 -9.74
C GLU A 134 -16.75 -20.73 -9.48
N LYS A 135 -16.33 -20.47 -8.25
CA LYS A 135 -15.53 -19.28 -7.92
C LYS A 135 -14.22 -19.23 -8.71
N ILE A 136 -13.54 -20.36 -8.86
CA ILE A 136 -12.31 -20.47 -9.67
C ILE A 136 -12.61 -20.17 -11.15
N VAL A 137 -13.67 -20.75 -11.70
CA VAL A 137 -14.09 -20.49 -13.08
C VAL A 137 -14.40 -19.01 -13.29
N ASN A 138 -15.17 -18.41 -12.39
CA ASN A 138 -15.53 -16.99 -12.45
C ASN A 138 -14.27 -16.09 -12.39
N TYR A 139 -13.35 -16.40 -11.48
CA TYR A 139 -12.08 -15.67 -11.35
C TYR A 139 -11.23 -15.76 -12.62
N LEU A 140 -11.00 -16.98 -13.16
CA LEU A 140 -10.22 -17.19 -14.36
C LEU A 140 -10.90 -16.58 -15.59
N SER A 141 -12.23 -16.66 -15.69
CA SER A 141 -13.00 -16.02 -16.76
C SER A 141 -12.84 -14.51 -16.73
N MET A 142 -12.88 -13.89 -15.53
CA MET A 142 -12.68 -12.46 -15.39
C MET A 142 -11.27 -12.04 -15.83
N GLN A 143 -10.23 -12.77 -15.42
CA GLN A 143 -8.85 -12.50 -15.85
C GLN A 143 -8.70 -12.63 -17.38
N LYS A 144 -9.25 -13.67 -17.97
CA LYS A 144 -9.22 -13.85 -19.45
C LYS A 144 -9.96 -12.73 -20.17
N LYS A 145 -11.10 -12.30 -19.62
CA LYS A 145 -11.89 -11.19 -20.15
C LYS A 145 -11.06 -9.90 -20.16
N ASP A 146 -10.43 -9.57 -19.05
CA ASP A 146 -9.59 -8.38 -18.95
C ASP A 146 -8.42 -8.40 -19.93
N SER A 147 -7.72 -9.55 -20.04
CA SER A 147 -6.64 -9.72 -21.02
C SER A 147 -7.14 -9.54 -22.44
N ALA A 148 -8.20 -10.26 -22.83
CA ALA A 148 -8.70 -10.21 -24.19
C ALA A 148 -9.28 -8.85 -24.58
N VAL A 149 -9.84 -8.08 -23.62
CA VAL A 149 -10.27 -6.69 -23.86
C VAL A 149 -9.05 -5.81 -24.10
N LYS A 150 -7.99 -5.94 -23.30
CA LYS A 150 -6.73 -5.20 -23.49
C LYS A 150 -6.10 -5.51 -24.83
N ASP A 151 -6.00 -6.80 -25.20
CA ASP A 151 -5.45 -7.23 -26.46
C ASP A 151 -6.26 -6.69 -27.65
N TRP A 152 -7.60 -6.73 -27.56
CA TRP A 152 -8.49 -6.20 -28.58
C TRP A 152 -8.36 -4.67 -28.74
N ILE A 153 -8.30 -3.91 -27.62
CA ILE A 153 -8.03 -2.47 -27.66
C ILE A 153 -6.67 -2.22 -28.30
N GLY A 154 -5.64 -2.96 -27.89
CA GLY A 154 -4.29 -2.85 -28.44
C GLY A 154 -4.26 -3.10 -29.96
N GLU A 155 -4.97 -4.14 -30.45
CA GLU A 155 -5.12 -4.43 -31.89
C GLU A 155 -5.80 -3.26 -32.62
N LYS A 156 -6.92 -2.75 -32.08
CA LYS A 156 -7.69 -1.67 -32.70
C LYS A 156 -6.97 -0.33 -32.70
N THR A 157 -6.13 -0.09 -31.72
CA THR A 157 -5.39 1.18 -31.57
C THR A 157 -3.93 1.08 -32.00
N SER A 158 -3.50 -0.05 -32.58
CA SER A 158 -2.09 -0.32 -32.92
C SER A 158 -1.43 0.73 -33.82
N LYS A 159 -2.21 1.43 -34.65
CA LYS A 159 -1.71 2.44 -35.59
C LYS A 159 -1.69 3.85 -35.02
N SER A 160 -2.64 4.20 -34.15
CA SER A 160 -2.84 5.58 -33.64
C SER A 160 -2.52 5.72 -32.15
N GLY A 161 -2.50 4.62 -31.41
CA GLY A 161 -2.46 4.67 -29.95
C GLY A 161 -3.77 5.19 -29.34
N VAL A 162 -3.73 5.43 -28.04
CA VAL A 162 -4.77 6.16 -27.29
C VAL A 162 -4.07 7.27 -26.50
N GLU A 163 -4.38 8.52 -26.82
CA GLU A 163 -3.88 9.68 -26.07
C GLU A 163 -4.87 10.04 -24.98
N ILE A 164 -4.39 10.20 -23.74
CA ILE A 164 -5.21 10.52 -22.58
C ILE A 164 -4.82 11.89 -22.04
N PHE A 165 -5.79 12.81 -21.96
CA PHE A 165 -5.58 14.22 -21.61
C PHE A 165 -5.96 14.54 -20.15
N PHE A 166 -5.67 13.63 -19.22
CA PHE A 166 -5.68 13.90 -17.79
C PHE A 166 -4.51 13.18 -17.11
N GLU A 167 -4.00 13.81 -16.07
CA GLU A 167 -2.77 13.36 -15.41
C GLU A 167 -2.98 12.09 -14.58
N GLN A 168 -1.97 11.23 -14.57
CA GLN A 168 -1.88 10.16 -13.59
C GLN A 168 -1.41 10.73 -12.25
N PRO A 169 -1.97 10.28 -11.12
CA PRO A 169 -1.48 10.67 -9.81
C PRO A 169 -0.03 10.20 -9.65
N GLN A 170 0.82 11.13 -9.20
CA GLN A 170 2.22 10.82 -8.97
C GLN A 170 2.39 10.13 -7.62
N ARG A 171 3.10 9.00 -7.60
CA ARG A 171 3.42 8.31 -6.34
C ARG A 171 4.30 9.23 -5.49
N PRO A 172 3.95 9.45 -4.22
CA PRO A 172 4.82 10.20 -3.33
C PRO A 172 6.16 9.46 -3.17
N THR A 173 7.25 10.22 -3.14
CA THR A 173 8.60 9.69 -2.93
C THR A 173 9.09 10.13 -1.57
N PHE A 174 9.48 9.16 -0.75
CA PHE A 174 9.97 9.35 0.60
C PHE A 174 11.48 9.11 0.67
N ASP A 175 12.18 9.82 1.56
CA ASP A 175 13.59 9.54 1.83
C ASP A 175 13.73 8.35 2.78
N VAL A 176 13.66 7.14 2.21
CA VAL A 176 13.72 5.89 2.96
C VAL A 176 15.08 5.25 2.78
N LYS A 177 15.82 5.13 3.87
CA LYS A 177 17.16 4.50 3.87
C LYS A 177 17.08 3.04 4.33
N ALA A 178 17.75 2.17 3.61
CA ALA A 178 17.96 0.79 4.06
C ALA A 178 18.76 0.74 5.38
N GLY A 179 19.73 1.65 5.54
CA GLY A 179 20.60 1.69 6.72
C GLY A 179 21.33 0.35 6.93
N ASN A 180 21.36 -0.10 8.19
CA ASN A 180 21.94 -1.39 8.59
C ASN A 180 20.90 -2.52 8.65
N ALA A 181 19.74 -2.35 8.02
CA ALA A 181 18.72 -3.38 7.98
C ALA A 181 19.21 -4.62 7.25
N PRO A 182 18.84 -5.84 7.70
CA PRO A 182 19.14 -7.05 6.98
C PRO A 182 18.72 -6.94 5.53
N SER A 183 19.64 -7.23 4.60
CA SER A 183 19.38 -7.04 3.17
C SER A 183 19.91 -8.18 2.33
N PHE A 184 19.31 -8.37 1.16
CA PHE A 184 19.85 -9.22 0.10
C PHE A 184 19.85 -8.47 -1.24
N GLY A 185 20.55 -9.01 -2.22
CA GLY A 185 20.70 -8.44 -3.56
C GLY A 185 22.03 -7.74 -3.75
N GLY A 186 22.11 -6.85 -4.73
CA GLY A 186 23.37 -6.17 -5.06
C GLY A 186 23.63 -4.98 -4.13
N ASP A 187 24.86 -4.86 -3.62
CA ASP A 187 25.23 -3.71 -2.78
C ASP A 187 25.16 -2.38 -3.55
N ASN A 188 25.47 -2.42 -4.83
CA ASN A 188 25.39 -1.27 -5.74
C ASN A 188 24.14 -1.34 -6.65
N ALA A 189 23.07 -1.98 -6.19
CA ALA A 189 21.85 -2.07 -6.97
C ALA A 189 21.25 -0.69 -7.21
N LYS A 190 20.83 -0.43 -8.47
CA LYS A 190 20.19 0.82 -8.88
C LYS A 190 18.82 1.01 -8.21
N VAL A 191 18.17 -0.09 -7.84
CA VAL A 191 16.85 -0.11 -7.20
C VAL A 191 16.95 -0.71 -5.81
N THR A 192 16.55 0.06 -4.80
CA THR A 192 16.43 -0.40 -3.42
C THR A 192 14.96 -0.51 -3.04
N ILE A 193 14.59 -1.68 -2.51
CA ILE A 193 13.27 -1.94 -1.93
C ILE A 193 13.45 -2.01 -0.41
N VAL A 194 12.74 -1.15 0.32
CA VAL A 194 12.68 -1.23 1.78
C VAL A 194 11.28 -1.71 2.17
N GLU A 195 11.21 -2.84 2.87
CA GLU A 195 9.98 -3.40 3.40
C GLU A 195 9.86 -3.09 4.89
N PHE A 196 8.72 -2.56 5.33
CA PHE A 196 8.30 -2.52 6.73
C PHE A 196 7.31 -3.66 6.97
N SER A 197 7.67 -4.59 7.84
CA SER A 197 6.99 -5.88 7.93
C SER A 197 6.85 -6.40 9.36
N ASP A 198 5.90 -7.33 9.54
CA ASP A 198 5.52 -7.93 10.81
C ASP A 198 5.39 -9.44 10.64
N PHE A 199 6.14 -10.22 11.42
CA PHE A 199 6.16 -11.68 11.32
C PHE A 199 4.84 -12.37 11.67
N GLN A 200 3.93 -11.67 12.35
CA GLN A 200 2.62 -12.22 12.69
C GLN A 200 1.52 -11.81 11.71
N CYS A 201 1.80 -10.85 10.81
CA CYS A 201 0.85 -10.36 9.82
C CYS A 201 0.69 -11.35 8.64
N PRO A 202 -0.53 -11.86 8.33
CA PRO A 202 -0.73 -12.78 7.21
C PRO A 202 -0.36 -12.18 5.85
N TYR A 203 -0.62 -10.89 5.65
CA TYR A 203 -0.28 -10.20 4.40
C TYR A 203 1.25 -10.04 4.21
N CYS A 204 2.04 -10.03 5.32
CA CYS A 204 3.49 -10.02 5.24
C CYS A 204 4.03 -11.38 4.74
N ALA A 205 3.37 -12.49 5.06
CA ALA A 205 3.71 -13.78 4.47
C ALA A 205 3.51 -13.79 2.95
N GLU A 206 2.48 -13.11 2.43
CA GLU A 206 2.33 -12.90 0.98
C GLU A 206 3.43 -11.96 0.43
N GLY A 207 3.79 -10.90 1.18
CA GLY A 207 4.91 -10.02 0.86
C GLY A 207 6.23 -10.79 0.66
N ALA A 208 6.55 -11.70 1.57
CA ALA A 208 7.73 -12.56 1.47
C ALA A 208 7.75 -13.39 0.18
N LYS A 209 6.58 -13.92 -0.26
CA LYS A 209 6.47 -14.64 -1.54
C LYS A 209 6.73 -13.73 -2.74
N ILE A 210 6.26 -12.48 -2.68
CA ILE A 210 6.50 -11.47 -3.71
C ILE A 210 8.00 -11.16 -3.79
N LEU A 211 8.66 -10.89 -2.65
CA LEU A 211 10.10 -10.64 -2.62
C LEU A 211 10.91 -11.80 -3.19
N LYS A 212 10.51 -13.04 -2.92
CA LYS A 212 11.15 -14.22 -3.50
C LYS A 212 11.04 -14.25 -5.02
N LYS A 213 9.87 -13.88 -5.59
CA LYS A 213 9.68 -13.77 -7.05
C LYS A 213 10.52 -12.63 -7.64
N LEU A 214 10.57 -11.47 -6.96
CA LEU A 214 11.39 -10.32 -7.39
C LEU A 214 12.88 -10.67 -7.35
N LYS A 215 13.35 -11.35 -6.30
CA LYS A 215 14.73 -11.86 -6.22
C LYS A 215 15.07 -12.78 -7.39
N ALA A 216 14.18 -13.70 -7.74
CA ALA A 216 14.37 -14.62 -8.87
C ALA A 216 14.40 -13.88 -10.22
N LYS A 217 13.57 -12.84 -10.39
CA LYS A 217 13.48 -12.07 -11.65
C LYS A 217 14.63 -11.08 -11.84
N TYR A 218 15.03 -10.38 -10.79
CA TYR A 218 15.95 -9.24 -10.89
C TYR A 218 17.36 -9.51 -10.34
N GLY A 219 17.52 -10.53 -9.47
CA GLY A 219 18.82 -10.89 -8.89
C GLY A 219 19.50 -9.68 -8.23
N ASN A 220 20.76 -9.44 -8.62
CA ASN A 220 21.58 -8.35 -8.08
C ASN A 220 21.24 -6.95 -8.66
N LYS A 221 20.27 -6.83 -9.56
CA LYS A 221 19.78 -5.53 -10.04
C LYS A 221 18.98 -4.78 -8.99
N ILE A 222 18.47 -5.49 -7.98
CA ILE A 222 17.74 -4.91 -6.85
C ILE A 222 18.46 -5.23 -5.53
N LYS A 223 18.28 -4.35 -4.55
CA LYS A 223 18.58 -4.57 -3.13
C LYS A 223 17.29 -4.55 -2.35
N VAL A 224 17.07 -5.53 -1.48
CA VAL A 224 15.91 -5.58 -0.59
C VAL A 224 16.40 -5.49 0.84
N ALA A 225 15.86 -4.55 1.60
CA ALA A 225 16.13 -4.35 3.02
C ALA A 225 14.85 -4.54 3.83
N PHE A 226 14.95 -5.26 4.96
CA PHE A 226 13.83 -5.58 5.82
C PHE A 226 13.89 -4.76 7.11
N LYS A 227 12.86 -3.94 7.37
CA LYS A 227 12.68 -3.17 8.60
C LYS A 227 11.56 -3.74 9.45
N GLN A 228 11.80 -3.78 10.74
CA GLN A 228 10.87 -4.33 11.71
C GLN A 228 9.71 -3.36 11.96
N PHE A 229 8.47 -3.82 11.75
CA PHE A 229 7.29 -3.00 12.07
C PHE A 229 6.18 -3.84 12.72
N PRO A 230 6.47 -4.45 13.90
CA PRO A 230 5.48 -5.24 14.62
C PRO A 230 4.30 -4.38 15.03
N LEU A 231 3.09 -4.80 14.64
CA LEU A 231 1.85 -4.11 14.95
C LEU A 231 1.47 -4.32 16.43
N PRO A 232 0.90 -3.32 17.11
CA PRO A 232 0.69 -3.34 18.56
C PRO A 232 -0.27 -4.45 19.04
N PHE A 233 -1.13 -4.95 18.16
CA PHE A 233 -2.08 -6.03 18.47
C PHE A 233 -1.54 -7.43 18.16
N HIS A 234 -0.32 -7.55 17.63
CA HIS A 234 0.38 -8.79 17.37
C HIS A 234 1.34 -9.12 18.52
N SER A 235 0.88 -9.92 19.46
CA SER A 235 1.57 -10.15 20.75
C SER A 235 2.97 -10.77 20.62
N GLN A 236 3.23 -11.58 19.58
CA GLN A 236 4.49 -12.28 19.38
C GLN A 236 5.41 -11.58 18.37
N ALA A 237 4.89 -10.66 17.55
CA ALA A 237 5.62 -10.04 16.46
C ALA A 237 6.88 -9.30 16.93
N LYS A 238 6.77 -8.53 18.02
CA LYS A 238 7.93 -7.78 18.58
C LYS A 238 9.06 -8.72 19.00
N ARG A 239 8.72 -9.85 19.62
CA ARG A 239 9.70 -10.84 20.04
C ARG A 239 10.35 -11.53 18.85
N ALA A 240 9.56 -11.88 17.83
CA ALA A 240 10.07 -12.43 16.58
C ALA A 240 11.02 -11.44 15.88
N SER A 241 10.69 -10.14 15.86
CA SER A 241 11.54 -9.07 15.34
C SER A 241 12.90 -9.02 16.05
N VAL A 242 12.91 -9.07 17.38
CA VAL A 242 14.16 -9.13 18.17
C VAL A 242 14.94 -10.39 17.82
N GLY A 243 14.30 -11.57 17.76
CA GLY A 243 14.94 -12.84 17.43
C GLY A 243 15.61 -12.84 16.05
N THR A 244 14.94 -12.28 15.04
CA THR A 244 15.52 -12.18 13.69
C THR A 244 16.72 -11.23 13.62
N LEU A 245 16.75 -10.17 14.43
CA LEU A 245 17.93 -9.31 14.53
C LEU A 245 19.06 -9.98 15.32
N CYS A 246 18.75 -10.80 16.32
CA CYS A 246 19.75 -11.60 17.05
C CYS A 246 20.47 -12.61 16.14
N ILE A 247 19.75 -13.25 15.23
CA ILE A 247 20.40 -14.18 14.28
C ILE A 247 21.15 -13.40 13.18
N ASN A 248 20.65 -12.21 12.78
CA ASN A 248 21.34 -11.35 11.82
C ASN A 248 22.73 -10.91 12.31
N GLU A 249 22.92 -10.73 13.61
CA GLU A 249 24.23 -10.42 14.20
C GLU A 249 25.27 -11.50 13.89
N GLN A 250 24.82 -12.74 13.75
CA GLN A 250 25.69 -13.86 13.41
C GLN A 250 25.85 -14.05 11.91
N SER A 251 24.76 -13.90 11.15
CA SER A 251 24.77 -14.01 9.69
C SER A 251 23.49 -13.46 9.07
N THR A 252 23.64 -12.57 8.08
CA THR A 252 22.50 -12.08 7.28
C THR A 252 21.86 -13.22 6.45
N ASP A 253 22.62 -14.23 6.04
CA ASP A 253 22.04 -15.41 5.38
C ASP A 253 21.14 -16.22 6.32
N MET A 254 21.54 -16.36 7.59
CA MET A 254 20.69 -16.98 8.61
C MET A 254 19.44 -16.13 8.92
N PHE A 255 19.55 -14.80 8.88
CA PHE A 255 18.38 -13.92 9.00
C PHE A 255 17.34 -14.27 7.94
N TRP A 256 17.73 -14.33 6.66
CA TRP A 256 16.78 -14.58 5.57
C TRP A 256 16.22 -16.01 5.61
N LYS A 257 17.01 -16.99 6.05
CA LYS A 257 16.50 -18.34 6.29
C LYS A 257 15.48 -18.39 7.43
N MET A 258 15.72 -17.68 8.53
CA MET A 258 14.78 -17.57 9.64
C MET A 258 13.52 -16.81 9.22
N HIS A 259 13.67 -15.69 8.52
CA HIS A 259 12.59 -14.91 7.92
C HIS A 259 11.67 -15.82 7.09
N ASP A 260 12.22 -16.62 6.18
CA ASP A 260 11.42 -17.50 5.33
C ASP A 260 10.68 -18.57 6.13
N GLN A 261 11.31 -19.12 7.18
CA GLN A 261 10.68 -20.12 8.05
C GLN A 261 9.54 -19.52 8.88
N LEU A 262 9.74 -18.33 9.46
CA LEU A 262 8.71 -17.66 10.25
C LEU A 262 7.48 -17.28 9.40
N PHE A 263 7.68 -16.83 8.18
CA PHE A 263 6.56 -16.56 7.27
C PHE A 263 5.93 -17.81 6.66
N ALA A 264 6.66 -18.93 6.61
CA ALA A 264 6.09 -20.21 6.18
C ALA A 264 5.17 -20.82 7.25
N ASP A 265 5.44 -20.58 8.53
CA ASP A 265 4.66 -21.07 9.66
C ASP A 265 4.58 -20.00 10.78
N GLN A 266 3.63 -19.09 10.61
CA GLN A 266 3.39 -17.98 11.56
C GLN A 266 2.83 -18.43 12.92
N GLY A 267 2.58 -19.73 13.12
CA GLY A 267 2.27 -20.32 14.41
C GLY A 267 3.51 -20.52 15.30
N LYS A 268 4.72 -20.46 14.72
CA LYS A 268 5.99 -20.74 15.42
C LYS A 268 6.78 -19.47 15.73
N LEU A 269 6.21 -18.59 16.53
CA LEU A 269 6.81 -17.31 16.91
C LEU A 269 7.13 -17.20 18.41
N SER A 270 6.89 -18.26 19.19
CA SER A 270 7.24 -18.26 20.61
C SER A 270 8.75 -18.19 20.82
N PRO A 271 9.25 -17.72 21.98
CA PRO A 271 10.68 -17.75 22.28
C PRO A 271 11.34 -19.13 22.11
N ALA A 272 10.62 -20.20 22.46
CA ALA A 272 11.10 -21.57 22.28
C ALA A 272 11.21 -21.96 20.81
N ASP A 273 10.26 -21.56 19.97
CA ASP A 273 10.30 -21.80 18.53
C ASP A 273 11.47 -21.04 17.90
N LEU A 274 11.66 -19.76 18.26
CA LEU A 274 12.77 -18.93 17.75
C LEU A 274 14.14 -19.56 18.08
N LYS A 275 14.32 -20.03 19.33
CA LYS A 275 15.54 -20.73 19.76
C LYS A 275 15.74 -22.04 18.99
N SER A 276 14.67 -22.82 18.79
CA SER A 276 14.69 -24.06 18.01
C SER A 276 15.06 -23.81 16.55
N ILE A 277 14.49 -22.80 15.92
CA ILE A 277 14.79 -22.40 14.54
C ILE A 277 16.25 -21.96 14.42
N ALA A 278 16.73 -21.10 15.32
CA ALA A 278 18.12 -20.63 15.33
C ALA A 278 19.11 -21.80 15.44
N LYS A 279 18.85 -22.76 16.34
CA LYS A 279 19.61 -23.99 16.45
C LYS A 279 19.62 -24.81 15.16
N GLY A 280 18.44 -24.98 14.53
CA GLY A 280 18.28 -25.69 13.26
C GLY A 280 19.03 -25.05 12.09
N LEU A 281 19.24 -23.72 12.15
CA LEU A 281 20.02 -22.96 11.17
C LEU A 281 21.53 -22.97 11.44
N GLY A 282 21.98 -23.59 12.53
CA GLY A 282 23.41 -23.69 12.90
C GLY A 282 23.95 -22.45 13.60
N ALA A 283 23.08 -21.61 14.21
CA ALA A 283 23.52 -20.47 14.99
C ALA A 283 24.24 -20.89 16.29
N ASP A 284 25.13 -20.01 16.79
CA ASP A 284 25.62 -20.09 18.15
C ASP A 284 24.45 -19.86 19.11
N THR A 285 23.93 -20.97 19.66
CA THR A 285 22.71 -20.94 20.49
C THR A 285 22.88 -20.13 21.78
N ALA A 286 24.08 -20.18 22.38
CA ALA A 286 24.35 -19.42 23.61
C ALA A 286 24.30 -17.92 23.37
N LYS A 287 24.88 -17.45 22.25
CA LYS A 287 24.79 -16.03 21.84
C LYS A 287 23.37 -15.65 21.46
N PHE A 288 22.67 -16.50 20.68
CA PHE A 288 21.31 -16.24 20.27
C PHE A 288 20.36 -16.13 21.46
N ASP A 289 20.41 -17.14 22.37
CA ASP A 289 19.55 -17.19 23.55
C ASP A 289 19.75 -15.97 24.45
N LYS A 290 21.02 -15.64 24.74
CA LYS A 290 21.35 -14.45 25.52
C LYS A 290 20.83 -13.17 24.85
N CYS A 291 21.05 -12.99 23.55
CA CYS A 291 20.58 -11.83 22.79
C CYS A 291 19.06 -11.71 22.83
N LEU A 292 18.34 -12.81 22.63
CA LEU A 292 16.89 -12.85 22.66
C LEU A 292 16.37 -12.56 24.09
N ASP A 293 16.89 -13.20 25.11
CA ASP A 293 16.41 -13.07 26.48
C ASP A 293 16.68 -11.66 27.04
N ASP A 294 17.82 -11.05 26.71
CA ASP A 294 18.19 -9.68 27.08
C ASP A 294 17.44 -8.61 26.23
N ASN A 295 16.64 -8.99 25.25
CA ASN A 295 16.01 -8.08 24.29
C ASN A 295 17.01 -7.10 23.62
N LYS A 296 18.21 -7.56 23.27
CA LYS A 296 19.33 -6.73 22.79
C LYS A 296 18.94 -5.75 21.68
N TYR A 297 18.09 -6.17 20.75
CA TYR A 297 17.69 -5.39 19.58
C TYR A 297 16.33 -4.69 19.72
N LEU A 298 15.74 -4.63 20.94
CA LEU A 298 14.45 -3.96 21.13
C LEU A 298 14.50 -2.49 20.70
N ALA A 299 15.58 -1.78 21.05
CA ALA A 299 15.76 -0.38 20.65
C ALA A 299 15.82 -0.19 19.13
N GLN A 300 16.43 -1.16 18.41
CA GLN A 300 16.45 -1.12 16.94
C GLN A 300 15.04 -1.36 16.35
N VAL A 301 14.28 -2.30 16.91
CA VAL A 301 12.87 -2.52 16.51
C VAL A 301 12.04 -1.25 16.71
N GLU A 302 12.17 -0.60 17.88
CA GLU A 302 11.47 0.66 18.15
C GLU A 302 11.90 1.78 17.20
N LYS A 303 13.19 1.85 16.85
CA LYS A 303 13.70 2.81 15.86
C LYS A 303 13.07 2.58 14.49
N ASP A 304 13.03 1.33 14.02
CA ASP A 304 12.40 0.99 12.72
C ASP A 304 10.91 1.37 12.72
N ILE A 305 10.19 1.13 13.84
CA ILE A 305 8.79 1.54 14.00
C ILE A 305 8.65 3.08 13.88
N GLN A 306 9.52 3.85 14.57
CA GLN A 306 9.45 5.31 14.52
C GLN A 306 9.79 5.84 13.12
N GLU A 307 10.80 5.27 12.45
CA GLU A 307 11.13 5.63 11.07
C GLU A 307 9.93 5.36 10.14
N GLY A 308 9.30 4.18 10.25
CA GLY A 308 8.12 3.86 9.45
C GLY A 308 6.96 4.82 9.72
N LYS A 309 6.67 5.12 10.99
CA LYS A 309 5.61 6.08 11.35
C LYS A 309 5.88 7.47 10.79
N ALA A 310 7.13 7.94 10.83
CA ALA A 310 7.52 9.26 10.34
C ALA A 310 7.29 9.44 8.82
N ILE A 311 7.32 8.34 8.07
CA ILE A 311 7.08 8.33 6.61
C ILE A 311 5.69 7.78 6.25
N GLY A 312 4.77 7.69 7.21
CA GLY A 312 3.37 7.36 6.98
C GLY A 312 3.04 5.87 6.86
N VAL A 313 3.90 4.96 7.34
CA VAL A 313 3.56 3.52 7.43
C VAL A 313 2.43 3.32 8.45
N LYS A 314 1.27 2.88 7.99
CA LYS A 314 0.06 2.64 8.81
C LYS A 314 -0.30 1.17 8.94
N SER A 315 0.21 0.34 8.04
CA SER A 315 -0.08 -1.10 7.96
C SER A 315 1.11 -1.87 7.41
N THR A 316 1.09 -3.20 7.53
CA THR A 316 2.12 -4.09 7.02
C THR A 316 1.53 -5.14 6.05
N PRO A 317 2.28 -5.57 5.05
CA PRO A 317 3.58 -5.02 4.66
C PRO A 317 3.42 -3.66 3.97
N THR A 318 4.40 -2.76 4.14
CA THR A 318 4.53 -1.53 3.35
C THR A 318 5.91 -1.53 2.71
N PHE A 319 5.97 -1.30 1.41
CA PHE A 319 7.20 -1.28 0.63
C PHE A 319 7.50 0.11 0.09
N TYR A 320 8.77 0.42 -0.04
CA TYR A 320 9.26 1.61 -0.74
C TYR A 320 10.27 1.19 -1.79
N VAL A 321 9.96 1.41 -3.07
CA VAL A 321 10.85 1.12 -4.20
C VAL A 321 11.52 2.42 -4.63
N ASN A 322 12.80 2.61 -4.34
CA ASN A 322 13.51 3.90 -4.47
C ASN A 322 12.70 5.06 -3.86
N GLY A 323 12.09 4.82 -2.69
CA GLY A 323 11.27 5.79 -1.99
C GLY A 323 9.82 5.88 -2.46
N GLN A 324 9.44 5.28 -3.58
CA GLN A 324 8.05 5.24 -4.05
C GLN A 324 7.23 4.24 -3.23
N LEU A 325 6.15 4.72 -2.61
CA LEU A 325 5.28 3.92 -1.75
C LEU A 325 4.53 2.84 -2.53
N VAL A 326 4.56 1.61 -2.01
CA VAL A 326 3.71 0.49 -2.42
C VAL A 326 3.10 -0.12 -1.16
N ALA A 327 1.84 0.20 -0.87
CA ALA A 327 1.15 -0.25 0.33
C ALA A 327 0.53 -1.64 0.10
N GLY A 328 0.86 -2.59 1.00
CA GLY A 328 0.32 -3.95 0.98
C GLY A 328 1.03 -4.91 0.03
N ALA A 329 0.63 -6.18 0.09
CA ALA A 329 1.13 -7.26 -0.77
C ALA A 329 0.43 -7.24 -2.14
N LEU A 330 0.74 -6.24 -2.95
CA LEU A 330 0.20 -6.09 -4.30
C LEU A 330 0.78 -7.14 -5.26
N PRO A 331 0.15 -7.40 -6.43
CA PRO A 331 0.69 -8.32 -7.45
C PRO A 331 2.13 -7.97 -7.85
N VAL A 332 2.95 -9.00 -8.09
CA VAL A 332 4.38 -8.85 -8.43
C VAL A 332 4.61 -8.00 -9.69
N GLU A 333 3.63 -7.96 -10.59
CA GLU A 333 3.64 -7.17 -11.82
C GLU A 333 3.70 -5.67 -11.51
N MET A 334 2.99 -5.20 -10.48
CA MET A 334 3.01 -3.80 -10.06
C MET A 334 4.38 -3.38 -9.51
N PHE A 335 5.02 -4.25 -8.74
CA PHE A 335 6.41 -4.03 -8.31
C PHE A 335 7.35 -4.01 -9.51
N SER A 336 7.16 -4.96 -10.44
CA SER A 336 7.98 -5.05 -11.63
C SER A 336 7.90 -3.79 -12.49
N GLU A 337 6.72 -3.23 -12.68
CA GLU A 337 6.53 -1.98 -13.42
C GLU A 337 7.36 -0.84 -12.83
N ILE A 338 7.30 -0.64 -11.50
CA ILE A 338 8.08 0.40 -10.83
C ILE A 338 9.59 0.12 -10.94
N ILE A 339 10.00 -1.14 -10.69
CA ILE A 339 11.41 -1.54 -10.77
C ILE A 339 11.95 -1.33 -12.18
N ASP A 340 11.21 -1.75 -13.21
CA ASP A 340 11.62 -1.62 -14.61
C ASP A 340 11.75 -0.15 -15.02
N GLN A 341 10.83 0.73 -14.56
CA GLN A 341 10.92 2.18 -14.74
C GLN A 341 12.16 2.77 -14.04
N GLU A 342 12.46 2.36 -12.80
CA GLU A 342 13.64 2.84 -12.06
C GLU A 342 14.96 2.34 -12.68
N LEU A 343 14.97 1.13 -13.21
CA LEU A 343 16.14 0.58 -13.90
C LEU A 343 16.42 1.27 -15.23
N ALA A 344 15.39 1.83 -15.87
CA ALA A 344 15.49 2.53 -17.15
C ALA A 344 16.03 3.97 -17.03
N LYS A 345 15.95 4.59 -15.83
CA LYS A 345 16.57 5.90 -15.53
C LYS A 345 18.10 5.79 -15.51
#